data_74cce7aa484ad485ccb8a9d62535583a
#
_entry.id   74cce7aa484ad485ccb8a9d62535583a
#
_cell.length_a   1.000
_cell.length_b   1.000
_cell.length_c   1.000
_cell.angle_alpha   90.00
_cell.angle_beta   90.00
_cell.angle_gamma   90.00
#
_symmetry.space_group_name_H-M   'P 1'
#
loop_
_entity.id
_entity.type
_entity.pdbx_description
1 polymer ?
#
loop_
_entity_poly.entity_id
_entity_poly.type
_entity_poly.pdbx_seq_one_letter_code
_entity_poly.pdbx_strand_id
1 'polypeptide(L)'
;STVNGTYQAGTALGAGNTVDVQVNVTSAGSFNITTNTVNGYSFAFSGNLAVGTQTVTLLGTGTPTAAGSNVFTVTVPGTPASTCTFTVTVVAAPPVDYFPRTTNSNWSYEWDDLASDSLLINVIANTHTANSNTYNIFMETIDISGGFDSSGYYRKAGNDYFQWINLADFGLDNPL
;
A
#
# COMPACT_ATOMS: atom_id res chain seq x y z
N SER A 1 -21.11 6.00 16.65
CA SER A 1 -20.59 5.06 15.64
C SER A 1 -19.13 4.71 15.95
N THR A 2 -18.74 3.47 15.67
CA THR A 2 -17.35 2.96 15.82
C THR A 2 -16.91 2.44 14.46
N VAL A 3 -15.77 2.93 13.96
CA VAL A 3 -15.17 2.49 12.70
C VAL A 3 -14.16 1.38 13.00
N ASN A 4 -14.27 0.23 12.34
CA ASN A 4 -13.42 -0.94 12.52
C ASN A 4 -12.60 -1.23 11.26
N GLY A 5 -11.40 -1.76 11.43
CA GLY A 5 -10.49 -2.11 10.34
C GLY A 5 -9.57 -0.97 9.90
N THR A 6 -8.71 -1.28 8.95
CA THR A 6 -7.77 -0.32 8.33
C THR A 6 -8.21 -0.04 6.90
N TYR A 7 -8.19 1.24 6.54
CA TYR A 7 -8.60 1.70 5.21
C TYR A 7 -7.39 2.28 4.49
N GLN A 8 -7.06 1.72 3.34
CA GLN A 8 -5.89 2.09 2.55
C GLN A 8 -6.30 2.38 1.11
N ALA A 9 -5.76 3.44 0.54
CA ALA A 9 -5.98 3.78 -0.87
C ALA A 9 -5.51 2.65 -1.79
N GLY A 10 -6.35 2.29 -2.78
CA GLY A 10 -6.07 1.21 -3.71
C GLY A 10 -6.35 -0.20 -3.19
N THR A 11 -6.73 -0.39 -1.92
CA THR A 11 -7.03 -1.70 -1.33
C THR A 11 -8.53 -1.89 -1.18
N ALA A 12 -9.06 -2.96 -1.77
CA ALA A 12 -10.48 -3.30 -1.65
C ALA A 12 -10.86 -3.61 -0.20
N LEU A 13 -12.04 -3.16 0.23
CA LEU A 13 -12.56 -3.44 1.55
C LEU A 13 -12.97 -4.91 1.69
N GLY A 14 -12.79 -5.45 2.88
CA GLY A 14 -13.12 -6.84 3.22
C GLY A 14 -14.00 -6.93 4.48
N ALA A 15 -14.21 -8.14 4.97
CA ALA A 15 -15.09 -8.44 6.10
C ALA A 15 -14.72 -7.71 7.42
N GLY A 16 -13.46 -7.30 7.57
CA GLY A 16 -13.00 -6.54 8.74
C GLY A 16 -13.25 -5.02 8.65
N ASN A 17 -13.64 -4.51 7.49
CA ASN A 17 -13.94 -3.10 7.28
C ASN A 17 -15.42 -2.84 7.56
N THR A 18 -15.73 -2.48 8.80
CA THR A 18 -17.12 -2.30 9.24
C THR A 18 -17.29 -1.00 10.02
N VAL A 19 -18.56 -0.61 10.16
CA VAL A 19 -18.93 0.50 11.06
C VAL A 19 -20.11 0.07 11.91
N ASP A 20 -19.95 0.19 13.24
CA ASP A 20 -21.04 -0.04 14.18
C ASP A 20 -21.81 1.25 14.41
N VAL A 21 -23.11 1.20 14.18
CA VAL A 21 -24.03 2.32 14.36
C VAL A 21 -25.12 1.91 15.35
N GLN A 22 -25.40 2.77 16.32
CA GLN A 22 -26.52 2.58 17.23
C GLN A 22 -27.80 3.11 16.61
N VAL A 23 -28.84 2.27 16.54
CA VAL A 23 -30.16 2.63 16.03
C VAL A 23 -31.23 2.36 17.08
N ASN A 24 -32.27 3.18 17.11
CA ASN A 24 -33.45 2.94 17.95
C ASN A 24 -34.61 2.50 17.04
N VAL A 25 -35.00 1.25 17.12
CA VAL A 25 -36.02 0.63 16.29
C VAL A 25 -37.36 0.73 17.01
N THR A 26 -38.32 1.41 16.42
CA THR A 26 -39.68 1.61 16.97
C THR A 26 -40.66 0.53 16.52
N SER A 27 -40.40 -0.12 15.40
CA SER A 27 -41.20 -1.23 14.88
C SER A 27 -40.26 -2.31 14.32
N ALA A 28 -40.44 -3.56 14.74
CA ALA A 28 -39.63 -4.66 14.25
C ALA A 28 -39.89 -4.92 12.76
N GLY A 29 -38.85 -5.31 12.03
CA GLY A 29 -38.98 -5.58 10.59
C GLY A 29 -37.63 -5.75 9.90
N SER A 30 -37.71 -5.87 8.59
CA SER A 30 -36.53 -5.92 7.71
C SER A 30 -36.06 -4.49 7.36
N PHE A 31 -34.79 -4.24 7.53
CA PHE A 31 -34.15 -2.95 7.28
C PHE A 31 -33.02 -3.08 6.27
N ASN A 32 -32.90 -2.07 5.43
CA ASN A 32 -31.74 -1.86 4.59
C ASN A 32 -31.16 -0.48 4.94
N ILE A 33 -30.06 -0.48 5.69
CA ILE A 33 -29.37 0.74 6.16
C ILE A 33 -28.14 0.92 5.27
N THR A 34 -28.00 2.10 4.66
CA THR A 34 -26.94 2.36 3.70
C THR A 34 -26.27 3.70 3.97
N THR A 35 -25.08 3.86 3.42
CA THR A 35 -24.43 5.18 3.33
C THR A 35 -24.43 5.70 1.89
N ASN A 36 -24.15 6.97 1.73
CA ASN A 36 -23.68 7.50 0.45
C ASN A 36 -22.33 6.83 0.08
N THR A 37 -21.98 6.86 -1.21
CA THR A 37 -20.65 6.44 -1.69
C THR A 37 -19.71 7.65 -1.67
N VAL A 38 -18.57 7.49 -1.02
CA VAL A 38 -17.50 8.50 -0.95
C VAL A 38 -16.19 7.83 -1.31
N ASN A 39 -15.37 8.46 -2.11
CA ASN A 39 -14.02 8.02 -2.45
C ASN A 39 -13.97 6.53 -2.94
N GLY A 40 -15.02 6.07 -3.65
CA GLY A 40 -15.07 4.74 -4.25
C GLY A 40 -15.55 3.61 -3.33
N TYR A 41 -16.03 3.91 -2.11
CA TYR A 41 -16.56 2.90 -1.19
C TYR A 41 -17.78 3.39 -0.41
N SER A 42 -18.54 2.46 0.18
CA SER A 42 -19.75 2.70 0.96
C SER A 42 -19.95 1.60 2.00
N PHE A 43 -20.93 1.78 2.88
CA PHE A 43 -21.28 0.81 3.91
C PHE A 43 -22.77 0.47 3.85
N ALA A 44 -23.11 -0.80 4.14
CA ALA A 44 -24.49 -1.25 4.14
C ALA A 44 -24.72 -2.36 5.18
N PHE A 45 -25.97 -2.41 5.64
CA PHE A 45 -26.53 -3.52 6.41
C PHE A 45 -27.89 -3.88 5.85
N SER A 46 -28.17 -5.17 5.74
CA SER A 46 -29.50 -5.70 5.39
C SER A 46 -29.85 -6.83 6.34
N GLY A 47 -30.95 -6.72 7.02
CA GLY A 47 -31.37 -7.72 8.00
C GLY A 47 -32.63 -7.35 8.80
N ASN A 48 -33.04 -8.24 9.70
CA ASN A 48 -34.18 -8.02 10.59
C ASN A 48 -33.68 -7.41 11.90
N LEU A 49 -34.38 -6.36 12.35
CA LEU A 49 -34.16 -5.72 13.63
C LEU A 49 -35.40 -5.81 14.51
N ALA A 50 -35.20 -6.08 15.79
CA ALA A 50 -36.27 -6.07 16.80
C ALA A 50 -36.45 -4.65 17.35
N VAL A 51 -37.58 -4.42 18.05
CA VAL A 51 -37.85 -3.14 18.74
C VAL A 51 -36.80 -2.88 19.83
N GLY A 52 -36.38 -1.62 19.98
CA GLY A 52 -35.44 -1.14 20.97
C GLY A 52 -34.14 -0.60 20.38
N THR A 53 -33.25 -0.24 21.28
CA THR A 53 -31.91 0.25 20.88
C THR A 53 -31.02 -0.95 20.53
N GLN A 54 -30.45 -0.91 19.33
CA GLN A 54 -29.56 -1.96 18.83
C GLN A 54 -28.30 -1.35 18.21
N THR A 55 -27.21 -2.09 18.29
CA THR A 55 -26.00 -1.81 17.50
C THR A 55 -26.04 -2.62 16.22
N VAL A 56 -25.95 -1.94 15.10
CA VAL A 56 -25.97 -2.53 13.76
C VAL A 56 -24.60 -2.36 13.12
N THR A 57 -24.03 -3.47 12.64
CA THR A 57 -22.74 -3.46 11.95
C THR A 57 -22.96 -3.33 10.45
N LEU A 58 -22.54 -2.23 9.86
CA LEU A 58 -22.54 -1.99 8.43
C LEU A 58 -21.25 -2.51 7.82
N LEU A 59 -21.34 -3.35 6.79
CA LEU A 59 -20.20 -3.88 6.05
C LEU A 59 -19.75 -2.89 4.97
N GLY A 60 -18.44 -2.61 4.93
CA GLY A 60 -17.83 -1.81 3.89
C GLY A 60 -17.65 -2.58 2.59
N THR A 61 -17.91 -1.92 1.46
CA THR A 61 -17.70 -2.46 0.11
C THR A 61 -17.11 -1.40 -0.81
N GLY A 62 -16.30 -1.82 -1.78
CA GLY A 62 -15.63 -0.93 -2.71
C GLY A 62 -14.13 -0.81 -2.42
N THR A 63 -13.49 0.17 -3.07
CA THR A 63 -12.04 0.42 -2.95
C THR A 63 -11.81 1.91 -2.79
N PRO A 64 -11.25 2.37 -1.66
CA PRO A 64 -10.85 3.77 -1.50
C PRO A 64 -9.83 4.17 -2.57
N THR A 65 -10.08 5.24 -3.30
CA THR A 65 -9.21 5.67 -4.42
C THR A 65 -8.08 6.59 -3.99
N ALA A 66 -8.26 7.33 -2.89
CA ALA A 66 -7.28 8.31 -2.40
C ALA A 66 -7.20 8.30 -0.87
N ALA A 67 -6.03 8.65 -0.34
CA ALA A 67 -5.84 8.89 1.09
C ALA A 67 -6.57 10.17 1.52
N GLY A 68 -7.04 10.19 2.76
CA GLY A 68 -7.71 11.35 3.33
C GLY A 68 -8.87 10.99 4.26
N SER A 69 -9.53 12.00 4.74
CA SER A 69 -10.68 11.89 5.64
C SER A 69 -11.98 11.91 4.83
N ASN A 70 -12.82 10.88 4.99
CA ASN A 70 -14.05 10.69 4.24
C ASN A 70 -15.25 10.70 5.20
N VAL A 71 -16.20 11.59 4.98
CA VAL A 71 -17.41 11.71 5.79
C VAL A 71 -18.56 10.97 5.10
N PHE A 72 -19.15 10.04 5.81
CA PHE A 72 -20.29 9.26 5.36
C PHE A 72 -21.56 9.69 6.08
N THR A 73 -22.68 9.70 5.35
CA THR A 73 -24.01 9.89 5.91
C THR A 73 -24.71 8.53 5.87
N VAL A 74 -25.05 8.02 7.04
CA VAL A 74 -25.92 6.84 7.20
C VAL A 74 -27.37 7.25 7.01
N THR A 75 -28.10 6.49 6.23
CA THR A 75 -29.55 6.65 6.08
C THR A 75 -30.27 5.43 6.62
N VAL A 76 -31.07 5.61 7.63
CA VAL A 76 -31.95 4.60 8.20
C VAL A 76 -33.37 4.85 7.65
N PRO A 77 -33.97 3.89 6.96
CA PRO A 77 -35.33 4.07 6.41
C PRO A 77 -36.36 4.24 7.52
N GLY A 78 -37.33 5.11 7.31
CA GLY A 78 -38.40 5.41 8.26
C GLY A 78 -39.23 6.59 7.76
N THR A 79 -40.27 6.96 8.53
CA THR A 79 -41.09 8.15 8.23
C THR A 79 -41.18 9.02 9.48
N PRO A 80 -40.39 10.10 9.58
CA PRO A 80 -39.31 10.50 8.67
C PRO A 80 -38.08 9.58 8.74
N ALA A 81 -37.28 9.55 7.68
CA ALA A 81 -35.99 8.86 7.68
C ALA A 81 -35.03 9.53 8.67
N SER A 82 -34.20 8.72 9.33
CA SER A 82 -33.17 9.21 10.24
C SER A 82 -31.80 9.14 9.60
N THR A 83 -30.95 10.14 9.88
CA THR A 83 -29.59 10.21 9.36
C THR A 83 -28.58 10.50 10.48
N CYS A 84 -27.38 9.95 10.34
CA CYS A 84 -26.22 10.34 11.15
C CYS A 84 -24.95 10.28 10.29
N THR A 85 -23.86 10.84 10.77
CA THR A 85 -22.59 10.87 10.04
C THR A 85 -21.48 10.22 10.85
N PHE A 86 -20.49 9.68 10.14
CA PHE A 86 -19.21 9.24 10.70
C PHE A 86 -18.08 9.53 9.72
N THR A 87 -16.86 9.47 10.22
CA THR A 87 -15.66 9.75 9.44
C THR A 87 -14.75 8.54 9.41
N VAL A 88 -14.25 8.22 8.22
CA VAL A 88 -13.22 7.20 7.99
C VAL A 88 -11.96 7.88 7.50
N THR A 89 -10.82 7.53 8.10
CA THR A 89 -9.51 7.98 7.62
C THR A 89 -8.89 6.90 6.76
N VAL A 90 -8.61 7.22 5.50
CA VAL A 90 -7.92 6.36 4.53
C VAL A 90 -6.43 6.74 4.52
N VAL A 91 -5.57 5.76 4.79
CA VAL A 91 -4.11 5.96 4.70
C VAL A 91 -3.64 5.80 3.25
N ALA A 92 -2.52 6.44 2.92
CA ALA A 92 -1.89 6.27 1.62
C ALA A 92 -1.41 4.83 1.42
N ALA A 93 -1.46 4.35 0.18
CA ALA A 93 -0.74 3.14 -0.17
C ALA A 93 0.76 3.35 0.07
N PRO A 94 1.49 2.34 0.56
CA PRO A 94 2.93 2.44 0.65
C PRO A 94 3.51 2.73 -0.74
N PRO A 95 4.55 3.54 -0.84
CA PRO A 95 5.21 3.78 -2.11
C PRO A 95 5.69 2.44 -2.68
N VAL A 96 5.37 2.20 -3.94
CA VAL A 96 5.90 1.02 -4.65
C VAL A 96 7.40 1.24 -4.84
N ASP A 97 8.20 0.34 -4.29
CA ASP A 97 9.64 0.33 -4.51
C ASP A 97 9.92 -0.58 -5.72
N TYR A 98 10.08 0.01 -6.90
CA TYR A 98 10.38 -0.71 -8.14
C TYR A 98 11.83 -1.21 -8.21
N PHE A 99 12.67 -0.82 -7.25
CA PHE A 99 14.06 -1.20 -7.18
C PHE A 99 14.34 -1.80 -5.80
N PRO A 100 13.98 -3.09 -5.59
CA PRO A 100 14.13 -3.74 -4.29
C PRO A 100 15.60 -3.80 -3.89
N ARG A 101 15.87 -3.38 -2.65
CA ARG A 101 17.22 -3.31 -2.05
C ARG A 101 17.36 -4.24 -0.86
N THR A 102 16.40 -5.14 -0.70
CA THR A 102 16.44 -6.15 0.36
C THR A 102 17.53 -7.17 0.03
N THR A 103 18.33 -7.54 1.00
CA THR A 103 19.32 -8.61 0.90
C THR A 103 18.69 -9.86 0.28
N ASN A 104 19.38 -10.48 -0.68
CA ASN A 104 18.94 -11.62 -1.48
C ASN A 104 17.83 -11.32 -2.51
N SER A 105 17.44 -10.05 -2.72
CA SER A 105 16.71 -9.71 -3.94
C SER A 105 17.60 -9.96 -5.13
N ASN A 106 17.05 -10.59 -6.15
CA ASN A 106 17.80 -10.92 -7.37
C ASN A 106 16.94 -10.70 -8.61
N TRP A 107 17.60 -10.40 -9.72
CA TRP A 107 17.05 -10.31 -11.06
C TRP A 107 17.97 -11.02 -12.02
N SER A 108 17.39 -11.65 -13.05
CA SER A 108 18.13 -12.15 -14.20
C SER A 108 17.66 -11.47 -15.46
N TYR A 109 18.60 -11.16 -16.33
CA TYR A 109 18.36 -10.66 -17.68
C TYR A 109 18.99 -11.66 -18.66
N GLU A 110 18.24 -12.04 -19.68
CA GLU A 110 18.78 -12.79 -20.81
C GLU A 110 19.18 -11.77 -21.87
N TRP A 111 20.38 -11.88 -22.40
CA TRP A 111 20.84 -11.10 -23.54
C TRP A 111 20.53 -11.85 -24.83
N ASP A 112 19.78 -11.13 -25.66
CA ASP A 112 19.44 -11.35 -27.06
C ASP A 112 19.91 -12.70 -27.66
N ASP A 113 18.97 -13.64 -27.76
CA ASP A 113 19.04 -14.89 -28.55
C ASP A 113 20.10 -15.96 -28.13
N LEU A 114 20.86 -15.76 -27.08
CA LEU A 114 21.78 -16.77 -26.57
C LEU A 114 21.36 -17.18 -25.16
N ALA A 115 20.70 -18.32 -25.06
CA ALA A 115 20.26 -18.93 -23.78
C ALA A 115 21.38 -19.20 -22.76
N SER A 116 22.62 -18.88 -23.11
CA SER A 116 23.82 -19.01 -22.27
C SER A 116 24.33 -17.72 -21.67
N ASP A 117 23.77 -16.58 -22.09
CA ASP A 117 24.24 -15.26 -21.63
C ASP A 117 23.20 -14.62 -20.71
N SER A 118 23.24 -14.98 -19.43
CA SER A 118 22.40 -14.36 -18.40
C SER A 118 23.22 -13.44 -17.52
N LEU A 119 22.71 -12.24 -17.26
CA LEU A 119 23.17 -11.33 -16.24
C LEU A 119 22.33 -11.55 -14.98
N LEU A 120 22.93 -12.00 -13.90
CA LEU A 120 22.30 -12.11 -12.59
C LEU A 120 22.76 -10.95 -11.71
N ILE A 121 21.83 -10.19 -11.18
CA ILE A 121 22.10 -9.13 -10.21
C ILE A 121 21.55 -9.56 -8.85
N ASN A 122 22.41 -9.55 -7.82
CA ASN A 122 22.06 -9.87 -6.45
C ASN A 122 22.34 -8.69 -5.52
N VAL A 123 21.39 -8.41 -4.60
CA VAL A 123 21.63 -7.50 -3.47
C VAL A 123 22.26 -8.27 -2.32
N ILE A 124 23.50 -7.93 -1.96
CA ILE A 124 24.22 -8.61 -0.87
C ILE A 124 23.99 -7.91 0.49
N ALA A 125 24.30 -8.62 1.58
CA ALA A 125 24.13 -8.12 2.94
C ALA A 125 25.09 -6.97 3.29
N ASN A 126 26.24 -6.89 2.63
CA ASN A 126 27.22 -5.83 2.85
C ASN A 126 26.71 -4.52 2.29
N THR A 127 27.19 -3.42 2.87
CA THR A 127 26.85 -2.07 2.43
C THR A 127 28.14 -1.28 2.17
N HIS A 128 28.04 -0.29 1.29
CA HIS A 128 29.09 0.69 1.03
C HIS A 128 28.70 2.02 1.67
N THR A 129 29.67 2.68 2.33
CA THR A 129 29.46 4.01 2.93
C THR A 129 30.36 5.03 2.26
N ALA A 130 29.75 6.07 1.71
CA ALA A 130 30.46 7.20 1.10
C ALA A 130 29.70 8.50 1.38
N ASN A 131 30.43 9.59 1.66
CA ASN A 131 29.87 10.92 1.92
C ASN A 131 28.73 10.89 2.98
N SER A 132 28.95 10.17 4.08
CA SER A 132 27.96 9.97 5.16
C SER A 132 26.65 9.28 4.74
N ASN A 133 26.60 8.68 3.56
CA ASN A 133 25.47 7.90 3.08
C ASN A 133 25.82 6.42 2.98
N THR A 134 24.83 5.55 3.28
CA THR A 134 24.96 4.11 3.14
C THR A 134 24.23 3.64 1.90
N TYR A 135 24.88 2.79 1.12
CA TYR A 135 24.40 2.25 -0.16
C TYR A 135 24.32 0.73 -0.07
N ASN A 136 23.30 0.16 -0.66
CA ASN A 136 23.21 -1.28 -0.88
C ASN A 136 24.15 -1.66 -2.05
N ILE A 137 24.77 -2.81 -1.95
CA ILE A 137 25.67 -3.34 -2.98
C ILE A 137 24.90 -4.32 -3.85
N PHE A 138 24.97 -4.09 -5.15
CA PHE A 138 24.41 -4.95 -6.19
C PHE A 138 25.56 -5.65 -6.89
N MET A 139 25.62 -6.97 -6.76
CA MET A 139 26.63 -7.80 -7.39
C MET A 139 26.10 -8.35 -8.70
N GLU A 140 26.84 -8.13 -9.78
CA GLU A 140 26.56 -8.74 -11.09
C GLU A 140 27.34 -10.03 -11.23
N THR A 141 26.68 -11.05 -11.76
CA THR A 141 27.33 -12.28 -12.23
C THR A 141 27.01 -12.44 -13.71
N ILE A 142 28.02 -12.43 -14.54
CA ILE A 142 27.91 -12.78 -15.96
C ILE A 142 28.30 -14.25 -16.07
N ASP A 143 27.43 -15.09 -16.61
CA ASP A 143 27.51 -16.54 -16.52
C ASP A 143 28.73 -17.19 -17.28
N ILE A 144 29.42 -16.47 -18.14
CA ILE A 144 30.45 -17.05 -19.00
C ILE A 144 31.77 -17.34 -18.27
N SER A 145 32.00 -16.80 -17.08
CA SER A 145 33.33 -16.92 -16.43
C SER A 145 33.36 -17.03 -14.91
N GLY A 146 32.21 -17.05 -14.24
CA GLY A 146 32.13 -17.25 -12.78
C GLY A 146 32.75 -16.15 -11.93
N GLY A 147 32.96 -14.94 -12.47
CA GLY A 147 33.46 -13.76 -11.76
C GLY A 147 32.32 -12.94 -11.20
N PHE A 148 32.38 -12.65 -9.89
CA PHE A 148 31.54 -11.60 -9.29
C PHE A 148 32.28 -10.27 -9.43
N ASP A 149 31.65 -9.32 -10.09
CA ASP A 149 32.11 -7.95 -10.06
C ASP A 149 31.03 -7.07 -9.40
N SER A 150 31.46 -6.10 -8.58
CA SER A 150 30.51 -5.19 -7.94
C SER A 150 30.01 -4.21 -8.98
N SER A 151 28.77 -4.32 -9.37
CA SER A 151 28.20 -3.55 -10.46
C SER A 151 27.69 -2.20 -10.05
N GLY A 152 27.28 -2.03 -8.81
CA GLY A 152 26.76 -0.73 -8.40
C GLY A 152 26.42 -0.62 -6.93
N TYR A 153 26.42 0.61 -6.48
CA TYR A 153 26.10 1.02 -5.12
C TYR A 153 24.89 1.94 -5.18
N TYR A 154 23.75 1.49 -4.66
CA TYR A 154 22.50 2.24 -4.77
C TYR A 154 21.87 2.47 -3.40
N ARG A 155 21.26 3.65 -3.23
CA ARG A 155 20.43 3.99 -2.07
C ARG A 155 19.16 4.70 -2.50
N LYS A 156 18.16 4.67 -1.62
CA LYS A 156 16.94 5.46 -1.75
C LYS A 156 16.86 6.47 -0.61
N ALA A 157 16.44 7.69 -0.91
CA ALA A 157 16.09 8.68 0.08
C ALA A 157 14.80 9.39 -0.35
N GLY A 158 13.73 9.22 0.42
CA GLY A 158 12.40 9.63 -0.01
C GLY A 158 11.96 8.88 -1.26
N ASN A 159 11.62 9.62 -2.31
CA ASN A 159 11.22 9.08 -3.62
C ASN A 159 12.37 8.99 -4.63
N ASP A 160 13.57 9.44 -4.25
CA ASP A 160 14.71 9.53 -5.16
C ASP A 160 15.64 8.34 -4.98
N TYR A 161 16.23 7.89 -6.09
CA TYR A 161 17.26 6.86 -6.16
C TYR A 161 18.60 7.49 -6.49
N PHE A 162 19.64 7.07 -5.79
CA PHE A 162 21.00 7.58 -5.94
C PHE A 162 21.95 6.43 -6.20
N GLN A 163 22.82 6.59 -7.16
CA GLN A 163 23.97 5.72 -7.40
C GLN A 163 25.25 6.42 -6.93
N TRP A 164 26.09 5.70 -6.22
CA TRP A 164 27.45 6.13 -5.99
C TRP A 164 28.35 5.58 -7.09
N ILE A 165 29.15 6.45 -7.67
CA ILE A 165 30.15 6.11 -8.65
C ILE A 165 31.50 6.68 -8.18
N ASN A 166 32.58 5.91 -8.36
CA ASN A 166 33.91 6.39 -8.13
C ASN A 166 34.40 7.11 -9.40
N LEU A 167 34.61 8.41 -9.30
CA LEU A 167 35.04 9.22 -10.44
C LEU A 167 36.44 8.81 -10.94
N ALA A 168 37.30 8.26 -10.07
CA ALA A 168 38.59 7.73 -10.46
C ALA A 168 38.52 6.62 -11.49
N ASP A 169 37.42 5.78 -11.46
CA ASP A 169 37.21 4.70 -12.43
C ASP A 169 36.97 5.23 -13.86
N PHE A 170 36.66 6.51 -13.98
CA PHE A 170 36.46 7.22 -15.25
C PHE A 170 37.64 8.14 -15.60
N GLY A 171 38.77 8.06 -14.87
CA GLY A 171 39.91 8.94 -15.06
C GLY A 171 39.65 10.40 -14.66
N LEU A 172 38.61 10.63 -13.88
CA LEU A 172 38.23 11.94 -13.38
C LEU A 172 38.66 12.04 -11.90
N ASP A 173 39.97 12.17 -11.67
CA ASP A 173 40.49 12.56 -10.37
C ASP A 173 40.04 13.97 -10.06
N ASN A 174 39.25 14.13 -9.00
CA ASN A 174 38.86 15.44 -8.54
C ASN A 174 39.89 15.96 -7.50
N PRO A 175 40.77 16.88 -7.85
CA PRO A 175 41.58 17.60 -6.89
C PRO A 175 40.78 18.82 -6.40
N LEU A 176 39.78 18.64 -5.53
CA LEU A 176 39.22 19.74 -4.76
C LEU A 176 39.32 19.43 -3.26
#